data_31ab072dedde2669d5bc183908ac3b55
#
_entry.id   31ab072dedde2669d5bc183908ac3b55
#
_cell.length_a   1.000
_cell.length_b   1.000
_cell.length_c   1.000
_cell.angle_alpha   90.00
_cell.angle_beta   90.00
_cell.angle_gamma   90.00
#
_symmetry.space_group_name_H-M   'P 1'
#
loop_
_entity.id
_entity.type
_entity.pdbx_description
1 polymer ?
#
loop_
_entity_poly.entity_id
_entity_poly.type
_entity_poly.pdbx_seq_one_letter_code
_entity_poly.pdbx_strand_id
1 'polypeptide(L)'
;MLGDDFLIDIKKLYYAHHMFKYNTKEEKQEIELIEKKFPNFLIINPNGWIYQDNSEQAIMNQCYHFVKMSDILVFSSLNTIIGRGVYEETQLALEKNKDVYYLLDSNFYKINLKDFLKVNIIYNKTNDFRKYASMKDLEKLVRR
;
A
#
# COMPACT_ATOMS: atom_id res chain seq x y z
N MET A 1 28.78 -5.34 11.13
CA MET A 1 28.22 -5.99 9.98
C MET A 1 27.32 -5.09 9.20
N LEU A 2 27.57 -5.03 7.91
CA LEU A 2 26.92 -4.05 7.03
C LEU A 2 25.43 -4.31 6.77
N GLY A 3 24.93 -5.56 7.00
CA GLY A 3 23.58 -5.93 6.58
C GLY A 3 22.46 -5.24 7.36
N ASP A 4 22.45 -5.40 8.68
CA ASP A 4 21.34 -4.90 9.49
C ASP A 4 21.43 -3.38 9.68
N ASP A 5 22.63 -2.86 9.93
CA ASP A 5 22.84 -1.43 10.09
C ASP A 5 22.54 -0.69 8.79
N PHE A 6 22.90 -1.29 7.66
CA PHE A 6 22.61 -0.72 6.35
C PHE A 6 21.11 -0.58 6.10
N LEU A 7 20.31 -1.60 6.44
CA LEU A 7 18.86 -1.58 6.28
C LEU A 7 18.19 -0.58 7.24
N ILE A 8 18.74 -0.36 8.42
CA ILE A 8 18.19 0.61 9.37
C ILE A 8 18.34 2.03 8.84
N ASP A 9 19.47 2.34 8.21
CA ASP A 9 19.76 3.69 7.73
C ASP A 9 19.12 4.03 6.38
N ILE A 10 18.69 3.01 5.62
CA ILE A 10 18.05 3.23 4.33
C ILE A 10 16.58 3.58 4.54
N LYS A 11 16.13 4.63 3.88
CA LYS A 11 14.71 4.97 3.84
C LYS A 11 13.96 3.95 3.02
N LYS A 12 12.80 3.51 3.53
CA LYS A 12 12.02 2.44 2.95
C LYS A 12 10.61 2.94 2.62
N LEU A 13 10.12 2.48 1.49
CA LEU A 13 8.79 2.78 0.99
C LEU A 13 8.06 1.46 0.78
N TYR A 14 6.89 1.31 1.41
CA TYR A 14 6.04 0.14 1.20
C TYR A 14 5.02 0.44 0.10
N TYR A 15 4.97 -0.42 -0.91
CA TYR A 15 4.06 -0.27 -2.04
C TYR A 15 2.87 -1.21 -1.87
N ALA A 16 1.76 -0.69 -1.34
CA ALA A 16 0.54 -1.44 -1.08
C ALA A 16 -0.36 -1.45 -2.30
N HIS A 17 -0.61 -2.63 -2.87
CA HIS A 17 -1.49 -2.77 -4.02
C HIS A 17 -2.08 -4.17 -4.08
N HIS A 18 -3.16 -4.32 -4.83
CA HIS A 18 -3.88 -5.58 -4.93
C HIS A 18 -3.05 -6.64 -5.66
N MET A 19 -3.13 -7.88 -5.17
CA MET A 19 -2.37 -8.99 -5.76
C MET A 19 -2.72 -9.25 -7.24
N PHE A 20 -3.91 -8.84 -7.69
CA PHE A 20 -4.29 -8.96 -9.11
C PHE A 20 -3.44 -8.07 -10.02
N LYS A 21 -2.74 -7.08 -9.46
CA LYS A 21 -1.78 -6.27 -10.22
C LYS A 21 -0.40 -6.92 -10.33
N TYR A 22 -0.11 -7.96 -9.53
CA TYR A 22 1.21 -8.57 -9.52
C TYR A 22 1.59 -9.06 -10.91
N ASN A 23 2.81 -8.70 -11.34
CA ASN A 23 3.39 -9.09 -12.62
C ASN A 23 2.62 -8.55 -13.84
N THR A 24 1.84 -7.48 -13.65
CA THR A 24 1.14 -6.80 -14.74
C THR A 24 1.94 -5.59 -15.23
N LYS A 25 1.56 -5.11 -16.40
CA LYS A 25 2.09 -3.87 -16.95
C LYS A 25 1.82 -2.68 -16.04
N GLU A 26 0.63 -2.65 -15.39
CA GLU A 26 0.28 -1.60 -14.43
C GLU A 26 1.23 -1.58 -13.24
N GLU A 27 1.54 -2.72 -12.66
CA GLU A 27 2.48 -2.80 -11.54
C GLU A 27 3.83 -2.22 -11.93
N LYS A 28 4.34 -2.62 -13.09
CA LYS A 28 5.62 -2.13 -13.58
C LYS A 28 5.60 -0.61 -13.76
N GLN A 29 4.53 -0.08 -14.34
CA GLN A 29 4.39 1.36 -14.54
C GLN A 29 4.31 2.12 -13.21
N GLU A 30 3.59 1.58 -12.24
CA GLU A 30 3.49 2.18 -10.91
C GLU A 30 4.83 2.19 -10.20
N ILE A 31 5.59 1.09 -10.28
CA ILE A 31 6.92 1.03 -9.69
C ILE A 31 7.84 2.09 -10.32
N GLU A 32 7.80 2.25 -11.64
CA GLU A 32 8.60 3.26 -12.33
C GLU A 32 8.25 4.67 -11.86
N LEU A 33 6.96 4.97 -11.67
CA LEU A 33 6.51 6.25 -11.15
C LEU A 33 7.00 6.47 -9.72
N ILE A 34 6.93 5.44 -8.88
CA ILE A 34 7.40 5.50 -7.49
C ILE A 34 8.91 5.75 -7.45
N GLU A 35 9.67 5.03 -8.25
CA GLU A 35 11.13 5.20 -8.32
C GLU A 35 11.51 6.62 -8.72
N LYS A 36 10.77 7.18 -9.65
CA LYS A 36 11.02 8.54 -10.14
C LYS A 36 10.69 9.59 -9.09
N LYS A 37 9.60 9.40 -8.35
CA LYS A 37 9.15 10.35 -7.33
C LYS A 37 9.98 10.25 -6.05
N PHE A 38 10.41 9.06 -5.69
CA PHE A 38 11.13 8.77 -4.45
C PHE A 38 12.44 8.03 -4.73
N PRO A 39 13.40 8.67 -5.42
CA PRO A 39 14.60 7.96 -5.91
C PRO A 39 15.53 7.44 -4.82
N ASN A 40 15.42 7.97 -3.60
CA ASN A 40 16.32 7.58 -2.50
C ASN A 40 15.71 6.56 -1.55
N PHE A 41 14.56 5.99 -1.92
CA PHE A 41 13.87 5.00 -1.10
C PHE A 41 14.05 3.60 -1.64
N LEU A 42 14.25 2.64 -0.73
CA LEU A 42 14.14 1.23 -1.07
C LEU A 42 12.66 0.87 -1.14
N ILE A 43 12.20 0.38 -2.27
CA ILE A 43 10.80 -0.01 -2.45
C ILE A 43 10.62 -1.44 -1.96
N ILE A 44 9.75 -1.60 -0.96
CA ILE A 44 9.33 -2.91 -0.49
C ILE A 44 8.04 -3.25 -1.20
N ASN A 45 8.14 -4.12 -2.21
CA ASN A 45 7.00 -4.60 -2.99
C ASN A 45 6.58 -5.96 -2.43
N PRO A 46 5.34 -6.10 -1.90
CA PRO A 46 4.87 -7.40 -1.42
C PRO A 46 5.06 -8.51 -2.45
N ASN A 47 4.90 -8.18 -3.73
CA ASN A 47 5.22 -9.10 -4.81
C ASN A 47 6.74 -9.29 -4.87
N GLY A 48 7.24 -10.36 -4.29
CA GLY A 48 8.66 -10.67 -4.25
C GLY A 48 9.30 -10.54 -2.86
N TRP A 49 8.77 -9.71 -1.98
CA TRP A 49 9.29 -9.56 -0.62
C TRP A 49 8.58 -10.44 0.41
N ILE A 50 7.34 -10.85 0.11
CA ILE A 50 6.50 -11.60 1.04
C ILE A 50 6.52 -13.08 0.66
N TYR A 51 6.72 -13.92 1.67
CA TYR A 51 6.72 -15.38 1.50
C TYR A 51 5.27 -15.87 1.44
N GLN A 52 4.87 -16.46 0.30
CA GLN A 52 3.46 -16.68 -0.03
C GLN A 52 2.91 -18.05 0.32
N ASP A 53 3.71 -19.02 0.80
CA ASP A 53 3.21 -20.36 1.05
C ASP A 53 2.73 -20.60 2.47
N ASN A 54 2.59 -19.55 3.26
CA ASN A 54 2.05 -19.59 4.61
C ASN A 54 0.55 -19.30 4.62
N SER A 55 -0.06 -19.42 5.79
CA SER A 55 -1.45 -19.04 5.98
C SER A 55 -1.67 -17.56 5.68
N GLU A 56 -2.92 -17.18 5.40
CA GLU A 56 -3.30 -15.78 5.18
C GLU A 56 -2.84 -14.89 6.34
N GLN A 57 -3.00 -15.36 7.58
CA GLN A 57 -2.56 -14.61 8.76
C GLN A 57 -1.04 -14.42 8.78
N ALA A 58 -0.28 -15.44 8.41
CA ALA A 58 1.19 -15.32 8.36
C ALA A 58 1.64 -14.32 7.29
N ILE A 59 0.96 -14.33 6.14
CA ILE A 59 1.23 -13.37 5.06
C ILE A 59 0.94 -11.95 5.55
N MET A 60 -0.21 -11.73 6.19
CA MET A 60 -0.56 -10.42 6.71
C MET A 60 0.41 -9.94 7.80
N ASN A 61 0.89 -10.84 8.64
CA ASN A 61 1.88 -10.48 9.67
C ASN A 61 3.20 -10.00 9.03
N GLN A 62 3.64 -10.64 7.95
CA GLN A 62 4.80 -10.18 7.19
C GLN A 62 4.57 -8.77 6.62
N CYS A 63 3.40 -8.56 6.02
CA CYS A 63 3.04 -7.26 5.46
C CYS A 63 3.06 -6.17 6.53
N TYR A 64 2.45 -6.41 7.67
CA TYR A 64 2.42 -5.46 8.77
C TYR A 64 3.82 -5.14 9.28
N HIS A 65 4.69 -6.15 9.36
CA HIS A 65 6.07 -5.94 9.76
C HIS A 65 6.78 -4.96 8.81
N PHE A 66 6.65 -5.17 7.50
CA PHE A 66 7.28 -4.31 6.51
C PHE A 66 6.67 -2.90 6.50
N VAL A 67 5.36 -2.78 6.72
CA VAL A 67 4.73 -1.46 6.85
C VAL A 67 5.32 -0.70 8.04
N LYS A 68 5.46 -1.37 9.18
CA LYS A 68 6.04 -0.76 10.38
C LYS A 68 7.50 -0.32 10.18
N MET A 69 8.26 -1.10 9.40
CA MET A 69 9.65 -0.77 9.08
C MET A 69 9.78 0.39 8.10
N SER A 70 8.75 0.66 7.33
CA SER A 70 8.82 1.64 6.25
C SER A 70 8.63 3.06 6.75
N ASP A 71 9.26 4.01 6.08
CA ASP A 71 9.14 5.43 6.39
C ASP A 71 7.89 6.03 5.75
N ILE A 72 7.55 5.57 4.56
CA ILE A 72 6.35 5.99 3.85
C ILE A 72 5.64 4.79 3.26
N LEU A 73 4.37 4.98 2.91
CA LEU A 73 3.57 4.00 2.19
C LEU A 73 2.93 4.66 0.98
N VAL A 74 3.03 4.01 -0.17
CA VAL A 74 2.29 4.40 -1.37
C VAL A 74 1.30 3.29 -1.66
N PHE A 75 0.05 3.63 -1.89
CA PHE A 75 -0.95 2.65 -2.30
C PHE A 75 -1.64 3.07 -3.59
N SER A 76 -2.14 2.09 -4.32
CA SER A 76 -2.94 2.31 -5.52
C SER A 76 -4.18 1.44 -5.46
N SER A 77 -5.19 1.81 -6.24
CA SER A 77 -6.43 1.05 -6.34
C SER A 77 -6.47 0.23 -7.62
N LEU A 78 -7.40 -0.72 -7.65
CA LEU A 78 -7.76 -1.48 -8.84
C LEU A 78 -9.21 -1.15 -9.14
N ASN A 79 -9.46 -0.43 -10.24
CA ASN A 79 -10.81 0.03 -10.59
C ASN A 79 -11.50 0.77 -9.43
N THR A 80 -10.80 1.72 -8.85
CA THR A 80 -11.25 2.55 -7.71
C THR A 80 -11.49 1.78 -6.40
N ILE A 81 -11.11 0.52 -6.34
CA ILE A 81 -11.33 -0.32 -5.15
C ILE A 81 -9.98 -0.77 -4.59
N ILE A 82 -9.86 -0.77 -3.27
CA ILE A 82 -8.76 -1.42 -2.57
C ILE A 82 -9.32 -2.60 -1.77
N GLY A 83 -8.54 -3.68 -1.70
CA GLY A 83 -8.91 -4.86 -0.93
C GLY A 83 -8.59 -4.70 0.55
N ARG A 84 -8.95 -5.73 1.32
CA ARG A 84 -8.73 -5.77 2.76
C ARG A 84 -7.26 -5.55 3.13
N GLY A 85 -6.35 -6.23 2.44
CA GLY A 85 -4.92 -6.13 2.73
C GLY A 85 -4.41 -4.70 2.58
N VAL A 86 -4.68 -4.10 1.42
CA VAL A 86 -4.28 -2.71 1.14
C VAL A 86 -4.90 -1.75 2.15
N TYR A 87 -6.18 -1.95 2.48
CA TYR A 87 -6.88 -1.11 3.45
C TYR A 87 -6.20 -1.16 4.82
N GLU A 88 -5.97 -2.37 5.32
CA GLU A 88 -5.37 -2.57 6.66
C GLU A 88 -3.93 -2.07 6.71
N GLU A 89 -3.15 -2.31 5.67
CA GLU A 89 -1.77 -1.81 5.59
C GLU A 89 -1.73 -0.28 5.59
N THR A 90 -2.60 0.33 4.81
CA THR A 90 -2.68 1.81 4.70
C THR A 90 -3.14 2.42 6.02
N GLN A 91 -4.16 1.85 6.63
CA GLN A 91 -4.64 2.30 7.94
C GLN A 91 -3.54 2.19 9.00
N LEU A 92 -2.83 1.08 9.03
CA LEU A 92 -1.72 0.89 9.96
C LEU A 92 -0.65 1.96 9.80
N ALA A 93 -0.25 2.25 8.57
CA ALA A 93 0.74 3.28 8.29
C ALA A 93 0.27 4.65 8.79
N LEU A 94 -0.99 5.00 8.54
CA LEU A 94 -1.56 6.27 8.98
C LEU A 94 -1.63 6.35 10.50
N GLU A 95 -2.03 5.27 11.18
CA GLU A 95 -2.08 5.22 12.63
C GLU A 95 -0.70 5.33 13.27
N LYS A 96 0.34 4.92 12.56
CA LYS A 96 1.74 5.03 13.00
C LYS A 96 2.37 6.37 12.58
N ASN A 97 1.57 7.30 12.10
CA ASN A 97 2.02 8.64 11.68
C ASN A 97 3.03 8.63 10.54
N LYS A 98 2.97 7.64 9.68
CA LYS A 98 3.80 7.61 8.49
C LYS A 98 3.17 8.46 7.39
N ASP A 99 3.99 8.98 6.49
CA ASP A 99 3.49 9.66 5.31
C ASP A 99 2.90 8.62 4.35
N VAL A 100 1.65 8.85 3.93
CA VAL A 100 0.93 7.95 3.04
C VAL A 100 0.49 8.71 1.80
N TYR A 101 0.75 8.13 0.64
CA TYR A 101 0.39 8.72 -0.65
C TYR A 101 -0.50 7.78 -1.43
N TYR A 102 -1.55 8.34 -2.02
CA TYR A 102 -2.39 7.63 -2.98
C TYR A 102 -1.88 7.91 -4.39
N LEU A 103 -1.44 6.87 -5.08
CA LEU A 103 -1.01 6.97 -6.48
C LEU A 103 -2.24 6.85 -7.38
N LEU A 104 -2.59 7.96 -8.03
CA LEU A 104 -3.80 8.05 -8.85
C LEU A 104 -3.48 8.87 -10.10
N ASP A 105 -3.73 8.29 -11.26
CA ASP A 105 -3.50 8.96 -12.56
C ASP A 105 -2.09 9.57 -12.65
N SER A 106 -1.08 8.79 -12.28
CA SER A 106 0.33 9.16 -12.31
C SER A 106 0.72 10.28 -11.33
N ASN A 107 -0.14 10.64 -10.41
CA ASN A 107 0.10 11.66 -9.38
C ASN A 107 0.08 11.05 -7.99
N PHE A 108 0.81 11.66 -7.06
CA PHE A 108 0.89 11.21 -5.67
C PHE A 108 0.18 12.21 -4.78
N TYR A 109 -0.87 11.78 -4.12
CA TYR A 109 -1.66 12.62 -3.23
C TYR A 109 -1.47 12.19 -1.79
N LYS A 110 -0.99 13.11 -0.95
CA LYS A 110 -0.79 12.80 0.46
C LYS A 110 -2.16 12.68 1.14
N ILE A 111 -2.34 11.60 1.90
CA ILE A 111 -3.60 11.25 2.53
C ILE A 111 -3.44 11.31 4.04
N ASN A 112 -4.47 11.72 4.76
CA ASN A 112 -4.51 11.68 6.21
C ASN A 112 -5.51 10.63 6.71
N LEU A 113 -5.36 10.24 7.96
CA LEU A 113 -6.19 9.19 8.58
C LEU A 113 -7.66 9.57 8.58
N LYS A 114 -7.97 10.82 8.88
CA LYS A 114 -9.36 11.30 8.97
C LYS A 114 -10.10 11.07 7.66
N ASP A 115 -9.50 11.46 6.55
CA ASP A 115 -10.12 11.30 5.22
C ASP A 115 -10.16 9.84 4.81
N PHE A 116 -9.11 9.09 5.11
CA PHE A 116 -9.07 7.67 4.75
C PHE A 116 -10.16 6.87 5.45
N LEU A 117 -10.46 7.18 6.71
CA LEU A 117 -11.50 6.45 7.47
C LEU A 117 -12.93 6.76 7.00
N LYS A 118 -13.11 7.79 6.17
CA LYS A 118 -14.42 8.13 5.63
C LYS A 118 -14.79 7.34 4.37
N VAL A 119 -13.88 6.54 3.82
CA VAL A 119 -14.17 5.80 2.59
C VAL A 119 -15.25 4.73 2.85
N ASN A 120 -16.01 4.44 1.79
CA ASN A 120 -17.07 3.44 1.88
C ASN A 120 -16.50 2.03 1.91
N ILE A 121 -16.86 1.29 2.96
CA ILE A 121 -16.49 -0.12 3.08
C ILE A 121 -17.55 -0.94 2.37
N ILE A 122 -17.12 -1.75 1.40
CA ILE A 122 -17.99 -2.64 0.65
C ILE A 122 -17.64 -4.07 1.07
N TYR A 123 -18.64 -4.83 1.51
CA TYR A 123 -18.45 -6.24 1.85
C TYR A 123 -18.80 -7.10 0.65
N ASN A 124 -17.92 -8.03 0.32
CA ASN A 124 -18.25 -9.02 -0.70
C ASN A 124 -19.24 -10.02 -0.10
N LYS A 125 -20.44 -10.09 -0.69
CA LYS A 125 -21.54 -10.92 -0.18
C LYS A 125 -21.38 -12.41 -0.49
N THR A 126 -20.44 -12.80 -1.34
CA THR A 126 -20.50 -14.13 -1.92
C THR A 126 -19.63 -15.19 -1.23
N ASN A 127 -18.45 -14.89 -0.70
CA ASN A 127 -17.63 -15.98 -0.19
C ASN A 127 -16.73 -15.64 0.99
N ASP A 128 -16.32 -14.42 1.11
CA ASP A 128 -15.35 -14.05 2.12
C ASP A 128 -15.81 -12.77 2.76
N PHE A 129 -15.75 -12.73 4.05
CA PHE A 129 -15.94 -11.50 4.80
C PHE A 129 -14.81 -10.50 4.54
N ARG A 130 -14.31 -10.46 3.31
CA ARG A 130 -13.23 -9.56 2.91
C ARG A 130 -13.79 -8.15 2.75
N LYS A 131 -13.15 -7.22 3.42
CA LYS A 131 -13.46 -5.81 3.24
C LYS A 131 -12.87 -5.32 1.94
N TYR A 132 -13.70 -4.66 1.15
CA TYR A 132 -13.25 -3.87 0.03
C TYR A 132 -13.66 -2.43 0.30
N ALA A 133 -12.82 -1.48 -0.04
CA ALA A 133 -13.13 -0.07 0.14
C ALA A 133 -13.13 0.64 -1.20
N SER A 134 -14.15 1.50 -1.41
CA SER A 134 -14.23 2.32 -2.61
C SER A 134 -13.44 3.61 -2.39
N MET A 135 -12.58 3.94 -3.35
CA MET A 135 -11.79 5.16 -3.31
C MET A 135 -12.47 6.34 -4.00
N LYS A 136 -13.72 6.19 -4.48
CA LYS A 136 -14.40 7.23 -5.27
C LYS A 136 -14.46 8.57 -4.54
N ASP A 137 -14.86 8.58 -3.28
CA ASP A 137 -15.00 9.82 -2.52
C ASP A 137 -13.62 10.43 -2.21
N LEU A 138 -12.66 9.59 -1.90
CA LEU A 138 -11.29 10.05 -1.66
C LEU A 138 -10.69 10.67 -2.93
N GLU A 139 -10.95 10.06 -4.10
CA GLU A 139 -10.49 10.59 -5.38
C GLU A 139 -11.07 11.97 -5.67
N LYS A 140 -12.34 12.19 -5.38
CA LYS A 140 -12.96 13.50 -5.52
C LYS A 140 -12.30 14.52 -4.61
N LEU A 141 -11.99 14.14 -3.40
CA LEU A 141 -11.37 15.02 -2.42
C LEU A 141 -9.96 15.45 -2.85
N VAL A 142 -9.14 14.52 -3.30
CA VAL A 142 -7.74 14.82 -3.67
C VAL A 142 -7.61 15.55 -4.99
N ARG A 143 -8.60 15.42 -5.89
CA ARG A 143 -8.59 16.09 -7.19
C ARG A 143 -9.06 17.55 -7.14
N ARG A 144 -9.48 18.01 -6.00
CA ARG A 144 -9.83 19.43 -5.84
C ARG A 144 -8.58 20.33 -5.91
#